data_f6145000ecfbf9b04ee1f1b0666fd237
#
_entry.id   f6145000ecfbf9b04ee1f1b0666fd237
#
_cell.length_a   1.000
_cell.length_b   1.000
_cell.length_c   1.000
_cell.angle_alpha   90.00
_cell.angle_beta   90.00
_cell.angle_gamma   90.00
#
_symmetry.space_group_name_H-M   'P 1'
#
loop_
_entity.id
_entity.type
_entity.pdbx_description
1 polymer ?
#
loop_
_entity_poly.entity_id
_entity_poly.type
_entity_poly.pdbx_seq_one_letter_code
_entity_poly.pdbx_strand_id
1 'polypeptide(L)'
;MAAFIINDVNKLGTIPVGSSNPVRIMGIINTSPESFYKKSITSGLRLAAVAKQMEEQGADFVDVGGMSTAPYLSTMVSEKTELKRVTDAIKIIQKVSNLPISVDTCRATVAREALKEGVEILNDISGLKYDKAMLDVVSRYQPSLVLCAHSKKPVKRNNIAKTRELLKQSLDLAKAAGISKKNIVLDPAIGFFRRSGNGPFFTKINSDWVERDLLILQNLRLLK
;
A
#
# COMPACT_ATOMS: atom_id res chain seq x y z
N MET A 1 2.89 -11.83 0.83
CA MET A 1 3.61 -11.15 1.90
C MET A 1 4.44 -10.05 1.26
N ALA A 2 4.10 -8.79 1.44
CA ALA A 2 4.88 -7.67 0.91
C ALA A 2 6.11 -7.47 1.80
N ALA A 3 7.30 -7.42 1.20
CA ALA A 3 8.53 -7.12 1.92
C ALA A 3 8.70 -5.60 1.99
N PHE A 4 8.54 -5.04 3.17
CA PHE A 4 8.71 -3.61 3.41
C PHE A 4 10.18 -3.29 3.72
N ILE A 5 10.68 -2.25 3.08
CA ILE A 5 12.03 -1.74 3.35
C ILE A 5 11.87 -0.50 4.21
N ILE A 6 12.47 -0.56 5.38
CA ILE A 6 12.34 0.44 6.42
C ILE A 6 13.59 1.33 6.40
N ASN A 7 13.44 2.60 6.02
CA ASN A 7 14.46 3.62 6.16
C ASN A 7 14.19 4.42 7.44
N ASP A 8 14.96 4.20 8.50
CA ASP A 8 14.90 4.97 9.77
C ASP A 8 13.48 5.34 10.22
N VAL A 9 12.52 4.47 9.92
CA VAL A 9 11.12 4.67 10.29
C VAL A 9 10.98 4.35 11.75
N ASN A 10 10.51 5.32 12.53
CA ASN A 10 10.27 5.10 13.95
C ASN A 10 8.88 4.50 14.20
N LYS A 11 7.89 4.80 13.34
CA LYS A 11 6.52 4.30 13.49
C LYS A 11 5.76 4.27 12.17
N LEU A 12 4.82 3.35 12.06
CA LEU A 12 3.78 3.30 11.05
C LEU A 12 2.43 3.32 11.78
N GLY A 13 1.65 4.39 11.61
CA GLY A 13 0.58 4.70 12.55
C GLY A 13 1.12 4.86 13.97
N THR A 14 0.55 4.14 14.92
CA THR A 14 1.00 4.10 16.33
C THR A 14 2.08 3.05 16.60
N ILE A 15 2.35 2.13 15.66
CA ILE A 15 3.24 0.98 15.88
C ILE A 15 4.69 1.33 15.57
N PRO A 16 5.63 1.09 16.50
CA PRO A 16 7.06 1.22 16.23
C PRO A 16 7.52 0.21 15.19
N VAL A 17 8.24 0.71 14.18
CA VAL A 17 8.82 -0.09 13.09
C VAL A 17 10.28 0.32 12.87
N GLY A 18 11.04 -0.49 12.17
CA GLY A 18 12.44 -0.16 11.84
C GLY A 18 13.43 -1.21 12.29
N SER A 19 14.71 -1.00 12.03
CA SER A 19 15.77 -2.01 12.19
C SER A 19 15.95 -2.56 13.61
N SER A 20 15.55 -1.81 14.62
CA SER A 20 15.60 -2.23 16.04
C SER A 20 14.29 -2.82 16.56
N ASN A 21 13.24 -2.79 15.75
CA ASN A 21 11.93 -3.32 16.13
C ASN A 21 11.66 -4.67 15.46
N PRO A 22 10.76 -5.49 16.03
CA PRO A 22 10.33 -6.74 15.40
C PRO A 22 9.72 -6.51 14.02
N VAL A 23 9.78 -7.53 13.17
CA VAL A 23 9.01 -7.57 11.92
C VAL A 23 7.53 -7.45 12.25
N ARG A 24 6.81 -6.58 11.54
CA ARG A 24 5.39 -6.36 11.72
C ARG A 24 4.58 -7.06 10.65
N ILE A 25 3.40 -7.51 11.01
CA ILE A 25 2.49 -8.26 10.13
C ILE A 25 1.29 -7.36 9.81
N MET A 26 1.07 -7.13 8.52
CA MET A 26 -0.10 -6.40 8.01
C MET A 26 -1.10 -7.38 7.41
N GLY A 27 -2.26 -7.54 8.04
CA GLY A 27 -3.36 -8.35 7.54
C GLY A 27 -4.08 -7.63 6.40
N ILE A 28 -4.34 -8.31 5.28
CA ILE A 28 -4.96 -7.71 4.09
C ILE A 28 -6.43 -8.06 4.01
N ILE A 29 -7.29 -7.05 3.98
CA ILE A 29 -8.73 -7.15 3.78
C ILE A 29 -9.12 -6.47 2.47
N ASN A 30 -9.46 -7.28 1.46
CA ASN A 30 -9.99 -6.79 0.20
C ASN A 30 -11.51 -6.87 0.21
N THR A 31 -12.17 -5.72 0.01
CA THR A 31 -13.63 -5.64 -0.13
C THR A 31 -14.08 -5.72 -1.58
N SER A 32 -13.15 -5.94 -2.49
CA SER A 32 -13.33 -6.03 -3.92
C SER A 32 -13.56 -7.49 -4.34
N PRO A 33 -14.74 -7.86 -4.88
CA PRO A 33 -15.02 -9.21 -5.38
C PRO A 33 -14.06 -9.64 -6.48
N GLU A 34 -13.46 -8.67 -7.16
CA GLU A 34 -12.50 -8.83 -8.25
C GLU A 34 -11.09 -9.10 -7.75
N SER A 35 -10.85 -9.13 -6.44
CA SER A 35 -9.52 -9.26 -5.87
C SER A 35 -8.81 -10.54 -6.30
N PHE A 36 -7.50 -10.41 -6.47
CA PHE A 36 -6.58 -11.50 -6.81
C PHE A 36 -6.61 -12.66 -5.80
N TYR A 37 -6.58 -12.36 -4.53
CA TYR A 37 -6.59 -13.37 -3.47
C TYR A 37 -8.00 -13.54 -2.90
N LYS A 38 -8.74 -14.50 -3.45
CA LYS A 38 -10.15 -14.75 -3.09
C LYS A 38 -10.39 -14.96 -1.59
N LYS A 39 -9.40 -15.48 -0.85
CA LYS A 39 -9.53 -15.67 0.61
C LYS A 39 -9.51 -14.35 1.41
N SER A 40 -8.96 -13.27 0.84
CA SER A 40 -8.98 -11.93 1.46
C SER A 40 -10.23 -11.12 1.13
N ILE A 41 -11.10 -11.63 0.22
CA ILE A 41 -12.34 -10.95 -0.16
C ILE A 41 -13.38 -11.17 0.93
N THR A 42 -13.85 -10.08 1.53
CA THR A 42 -14.83 -10.18 2.61
C THR A 42 -15.70 -8.91 2.70
N SER A 43 -16.91 -9.05 3.23
CA SER A 43 -17.86 -7.96 3.47
C SER A 43 -18.80 -8.29 4.63
N GLY A 44 -19.40 -7.27 5.21
CA GLY A 44 -20.41 -7.43 6.25
C GLY A 44 -19.92 -8.18 7.50
N LEU A 45 -20.72 -9.12 8.00
CA LEU A 45 -20.42 -9.90 9.21
C LEU A 45 -19.13 -10.72 9.10
N ARG A 46 -18.84 -11.23 7.90
CA ARG A 46 -17.61 -11.98 7.67
C ARG A 46 -16.39 -11.06 7.80
N LEU A 47 -16.49 -9.81 7.39
CA LEU A 47 -15.40 -8.83 7.53
C LEU A 47 -15.06 -8.59 9.00
N ALA A 48 -16.07 -8.42 9.85
CA ALA A 48 -15.89 -8.27 11.29
C ALA A 48 -15.15 -9.48 11.89
N ALA A 49 -15.58 -10.70 11.54
CA ALA A 49 -14.95 -11.92 12.01
C ALA A 49 -13.49 -12.06 11.55
N VAL A 50 -13.20 -11.72 10.29
CA VAL A 50 -11.84 -11.78 9.73
C VAL A 50 -10.93 -10.75 10.40
N ALA A 51 -11.38 -9.52 10.62
CA ALA A 51 -10.59 -8.49 11.29
C ALA A 51 -10.22 -8.92 12.72
N LYS A 52 -11.20 -9.44 13.47
CA LYS A 52 -10.97 -9.94 14.81
C LYS A 52 -10.00 -11.13 14.82
N GLN A 53 -10.17 -12.08 13.91
CA GLN A 53 -9.26 -13.21 13.76
C GLN A 53 -7.83 -12.78 13.43
N MET A 54 -7.63 -11.77 12.59
CA MET A 54 -6.30 -11.22 12.29
C MET A 54 -5.62 -10.67 13.54
N GLU A 55 -6.36 -9.92 14.37
CA GLU A 55 -5.88 -9.40 15.64
C GLU A 55 -5.48 -10.54 16.59
N GLU A 56 -6.35 -11.53 16.77
CA GLU A 56 -6.10 -12.71 17.61
C GLU A 56 -4.89 -13.54 17.12
N GLN A 57 -4.62 -13.57 15.82
CA GLN A 57 -3.49 -14.25 15.21
C GLN A 57 -2.19 -13.42 15.19
N GLY A 58 -2.20 -12.22 15.76
CA GLY A 58 -1.01 -11.40 15.94
C GLY A 58 -0.67 -10.47 14.76
N ALA A 59 -1.65 -10.08 13.95
CA ALA A 59 -1.46 -8.97 13.03
C ALA A 59 -1.20 -7.68 13.82
N ASP A 60 -0.30 -6.83 13.32
CA ASP A 60 0.00 -5.51 13.89
C ASP A 60 -0.86 -4.41 13.25
N PHE A 61 -1.32 -4.61 12.02
CA PHE A 61 -2.12 -3.67 11.21
C PHE A 61 -3.14 -4.41 10.38
N VAL A 62 -4.18 -3.69 9.95
CA VAL A 62 -5.12 -4.15 8.91
C VAL A 62 -5.08 -3.20 7.73
N ASP A 63 -4.85 -3.71 6.52
CA ASP A 63 -4.83 -2.95 5.27
C ASP A 63 -6.11 -3.19 4.47
N VAL A 64 -6.86 -2.13 4.21
CA VAL A 64 -8.19 -2.19 3.61
C VAL A 64 -8.16 -1.68 2.18
N GLY A 65 -8.42 -2.56 1.22
CA GLY A 65 -8.54 -2.23 -0.20
C GLY A 65 -9.97 -2.34 -0.73
N GLY A 66 -10.42 -1.31 -1.46
CA GLY A 66 -11.75 -1.25 -2.10
C GLY A 66 -11.75 -1.65 -3.58
N MET A 67 -10.58 -1.72 -4.19
CA MET A 67 -10.35 -2.02 -5.60
C MET A 67 -9.10 -2.88 -5.74
N SER A 68 -9.15 -3.92 -6.58
CA SER A 68 -7.94 -4.68 -6.89
C SER A 68 -7.02 -3.90 -7.84
N THR A 69 -5.74 -3.83 -7.51
CA THR A 69 -4.70 -3.23 -8.35
C THR A 69 -3.87 -4.29 -9.09
N ALA A 70 -4.31 -5.55 -9.06
CA ALA A 70 -3.59 -6.67 -9.67
C ALA A 70 -3.39 -6.47 -11.18
N PRO A 71 -2.14 -6.55 -11.68
CA PRO A 71 -1.82 -6.20 -13.08
C PRO A 71 -2.49 -7.07 -14.15
N TYR A 72 -2.91 -8.26 -13.81
CA TYR A 72 -3.52 -9.24 -14.74
C TYR A 72 -5.04 -9.29 -14.66
N LEU A 73 -5.66 -8.43 -13.84
CA LEU A 73 -7.11 -8.33 -13.74
C LEU A 73 -7.57 -6.97 -14.30
N SER A 74 -8.73 -6.97 -14.96
CA SER A 74 -9.42 -5.73 -15.36
C SER A 74 -10.42 -5.36 -14.28
N THR A 75 -9.94 -4.64 -13.26
CA THR A 75 -10.66 -4.48 -11.99
C THR A 75 -10.94 -3.03 -11.60
N MET A 76 -10.76 -2.11 -12.56
CA MET A 76 -11.05 -0.70 -12.32
C MET A 76 -12.54 -0.51 -12.00
N VAL A 77 -12.82 -0.11 -10.77
CA VAL A 77 -14.17 0.30 -10.33
C VAL A 77 -14.29 1.82 -10.29
N SER A 78 -15.51 2.34 -10.23
CA SER A 78 -15.72 3.76 -10.04
C SER A 78 -15.18 4.22 -8.68
N GLU A 79 -14.74 5.48 -8.60
CA GLU A 79 -14.29 6.08 -7.34
C GLU A 79 -15.38 5.98 -6.25
N LYS A 80 -16.63 6.22 -6.62
CA LYS A 80 -17.78 6.08 -5.72
C LYS A 80 -17.93 4.67 -5.16
N THR A 81 -17.68 3.65 -5.98
CA THR A 81 -17.74 2.25 -5.56
C THR A 81 -16.62 1.92 -4.59
N GLU A 82 -15.39 2.32 -4.91
CA GLU A 82 -14.23 2.13 -4.04
C GLU A 82 -14.42 2.85 -2.70
N LEU A 83 -14.80 4.12 -2.75
CA LEU A 83 -15.07 4.93 -1.56
C LEU A 83 -16.07 4.26 -0.63
N LYS A 84 -17.22 3.82 -1.17
CA LYS A 84 -18.24 3.13 -0.36
C LYS A 84 -17.70 1.86 0.28
N ARG A 85 -17.00 1.02 -0.49
CA ARG A 85 -16.41 -0.24 0.01
C ARG A 85 -15.43 0.01 1.15
N VAL A 86 -14.52 0.96 0.98
CA VAL A 86 -13.49 1.31 1.97
C VAL A 86 -14.12 1.88 3.24
N THR A 87 -15.00 2.86 3.12
CA THR A 87 -15.61 3.50 4.30
C THR A 87 -16.51 2.56 5.09
N ASP A 88 -17.29 1.70 4.40
CA ASP A 88 -18.10 0.68 5.06
C ASP A 88 -17.21 -0.32 5.83
N ALA A 89 -16.10 -0.75 5.23
CA ALA A 89 -15.15 -1.68 5.85
C ALA A 89 -14.48 -1.08 7.08
N ILE A 90 -13.98 0.15 6.99
CA ILE A 90 -13.35 0.86 8.11
C ILE A 90 -14.30 0.92 9.31
N LYS A 91 -15.55 1.33 9.11
CA LYS A 91 -16.57 1.42 10.17
C LYS A 91 -16.89 0.07 10.83
N ILE A 92 -16.79 -1.02 10.09
CA ILE A 92 -17.00 -2.37 10.64
C ILE A 92 -15.77 -2.79 11.47
N ILE A 93 -14.56 -2.59 10.94
CA ILE A 93 -13.31 -2.98 11.61
C ILE A 93 -13.14 -2.24 12.92
N GLN A 94 -13.36 -0.92 12.95
CA GLN A 94 -13.25 -0.10 14.15
C GLN A 94 -14.17 -0.52 15.30
N LYS A 95 -15.26 -1.25 15.03
CA LYS A 95 -16.18 -1.77 16.05
C LYS A 95 -15.70 -3.06 16.71
N VAL A 96 -14.76 -3.78 16.09
CA VAL A 96 -14.42 -5.15 16.49
C VAL A 96 -12.92 -5.38 16.71
N SER A 97 -12.07 -4.45 16.30
CA SER A 97 -10.62 -4.54 16.40
C SER A 97 -10.01 -3.20 16.77
N ASN A 98 -8.91 -3.23 17.54
CA ASN A 98 -8.12 -2.06 17.92
C ASN A 98 -6.85 -1.90 17.05
N LEU A 99 -6.68 -2.74 16.03
CA LEU A 99 -5.53 -2.63 15.14
C LEU A 99 -5.55 -1.31 14.38
N PRO A 100 -4.41 -0.62 14.23
CA PRO A 100 -4.27 0.50 13.32
C PRO A 100 -4.68 0.10 11.92
N ILE A 101 -5.45 0.97 11.26
CA ILE A 101 -5.97 0.72 9.91
C ILE A 101 -5.09 1.44 8.89
N SER A 102 -4.74 0.71 7.85
CA SER A 102 -4.18 1.20 6.60
C SER A 102 -5.25 1.20 5.51
N VAL A 103 -5.26 2.20 4.66
CA VAL A 103 -6.09 2.23 3.45
C VAL A 103 -5.22 2.05 2.21
N ASP A 104 -5.49 1.00 1.40
CA ASP A 104 -4.87 0.78 0.09
C ASP A 104 -5.67 1.49 -0.99
N THR A 105 -5.17 2.65 -1.39
CA THR A 105 -5.77 3.45 -2.48
C THR A 105 -4.78 4.42 -3.11
N CYS A 106 -4.94 4.65 -4.42
CA CYS A 106 -4.24 5.69 -5.18
C CYS A 106 -5.11 6.92 -5.45
N ARG A 107 -6.36 6.95 -4.96
CA ARG A 107 -7.31 8.03 -5.21
C ARG A 107 -7.42 8.96 -4.02
N ALA A 108 -7.16 10.25 -4.25
CA ALA A 108 -7.15 11.27 -3.20
C ALA A 108 -8.49 11.39 -2.46
N THR A 109 -9.62 11.25 -3.16
CA THR A 109 -10.96 11.31 -2.55
C THR A 109 -11.16 10.15 -1.57
N VAL A 110 -10.76 8.93 -1.94
CA VAL A 110 -10.88 7.74 -1.08
C VAL A 110 -9.96 7.87 0.13
N ALA A 111 -8.70 8.26 -0.09
CA ALA A 111 -7.73 8.49 0.99
C ALA A 111 -8.25 9.55 1.97
N ARG A 112 -8.77 10.67 1.48
CA ARG A 112 -9.30 11.76 2.31
C ARG A 112 -10.42 11.29 3.23
N GLU A 113 -11.39 10.57 2.69
CA GLU A 113 -12.53 10.12 3.48
C GLU A 113 -12.11 9.01 4.48
N ALA A 114 -11.20 8.11 4.10
CA ALA A 114 -10.63 7.13 5.04
C ALA A 114 -9.89 7.81 6.21
N LEU A 115 -9.06 8.83 5.92
CA LEU A 115 -8.34 9.59 6.95
C LEU A 115 -9.27 10.40 7.87
N LYS A 116 -10.41 10.90 7.35
CA LYS A 116 -11.46 11.53 8.19
C LYS A 116 -12.11 10.53 9.15
N GLU A 117 -12.24 9.27 8.75
CA GLU A 117 -12.76 8.19 9.61
C GLU A 117 -11.70 7.70 10.62
N GLY A 118 -10.52 8.33 10.71
CA GLY A 118 -9.48 8.01 11.70
C GLY A 118 -8.47 6.95 11.25
N VAL A 119 -8.39 6.64 9.95
CA VAL A 119 -7.31 5.79 9.41
C VAL A 119 -5.96 6.49 9.60
N GLU A 120 -4.95 5.75 10.04
CA GLU A 120 -3.64 6.28 10.38
C GLU A 120 -2.59 6.12 9.28
N ILE A 121 -2.82 5.18 8.35
CA ILE A 121 -1.83 4.75 7.37
C ILE A 121 -2.44 4.83 5.97
N LEU A 122 -1.71 5.46 5.03
CA LEU A 122 -2.03 5.41 3.61
C LEU A 122 -1.03 4.50 2.90
N ASN A 123 -1.54 3.44 2.30
CA ASN A 123 -0.79 2.53 1.43
C ASN A 123 -1.09 2.91 -0.03
N ASP A 124 -0.13 3.54 -0.71
CA ASP A 124 -0.28 3.98 -2.10
C ASP A 124 0.69 3.25 -3.02
N ILE A 125 0.16 2.28 -3.77
CA ILE A 125 0.93 1.49 -4.74
C ILE A 125 1.54 2.35 -5.86
N SER A 126 0.99 3.53 -6.13
CA SER A 126 1.56 4.47 -7.11
C SER A 126 2.73 5.29 -6.55
N GLY A 127 2.95 5.27 -5.24
CA GLY A 127 3.95 6.09 -4.57
C GLY A 127 3.69 7.60 -4.73
N LEU A 128 2.46 8.02 -4.56
CA LEU A 128 1.96 9.41 -4.70
C LEU A 128 2.01 9.96 -6.14
N LYS A 129 2.05 9.07 -7.16
CA LYS A 129 2.26 9.50 -8.56
C LYS A 129 1.01 9.39 -9.43
N TYR A 130 -0.05 8.73 -8.96
CA TYR A 130 -1.27 8.51 -9.75
C TYR A 130 -2.19 9.73 -9.74
N ASP A 131 -2.62 10.15 -8.57
CA ASP A 131 -3.55 11.27 -8.37
C ASP A 131 -2.80 12.48 -7.80
N LYS A 132 -2.79 13.58 -8.55
CA LYS A 132 -2.09 14.80 -8.13
C LYS A 132 -2.65 15.42 -6.85
N ALA A 133 -3.97 15.28 -6.61
CA ALA A 133 -4.62 15.78 -5.41
C ALA A 133 -4.23 14.98 -4.14
N MET A 134 -3.55 13.82 -4.28
CA MET A 134 -3.07 13.04 -3.16
C MET A 134 -2.05 13.82 -2.31
N LEU A 135 -1.23 14.66 -2.92
CA LEU A 135 -0.25 15.47 -2.18
C LEU A 135 -0.93 16.46 -1.21
N ASP A 136 -2.05 17.06 -1.61
CA ASP A 136 -2.81 17.96 -0.74
C ASP A 136 -3.44 17.19 0.42
N VAL A 137 -3.95 15.98 0.17
CA VAL A 137 -4.50 15.10 1.20
C VAL A 137 -3.42 14.71 2.21
N VAL A 138 -2.28 14.22 1.72
CA VAL A 138 -1.14 13.79 2.55
C VAL A 138 -0.61 14.98 3.38
N SER A 139 -0.45 16.16 2.75
CA SER A 139 0.00 17.36 3.44
C SER A 139 -0.96 17.79 4.55
N ARG A 140 -2.27 17.68 4.32
CA ARG A 140 -3.29 18.10 5.28
C ARG A 140 -3.44 17.16 6.48
N TYR A 141 -3.46 15.85 6.21
CA TYR A 141 -3.77 14.83 7.24
C TYR A 141 -2.54 14.19 7.88
N GLN A 142 -1.35 14.35 7.27
CA GLN A 142 -0.07 13.85 7.77
C GLN A 142 -0.09 12.36 8.17
N PRO A 143 -0.64 11.44 7.35
CA PRO A 143 -0.67 10.02 7.68
C PRO A 143 0.73 9.41 7.68
N SER A 144 0.89 8.25 8.28
CA SER A 144 2.01 7.36 7.92
C SER A 144 1.82 6.80 6.52
N LEU A 145 2.92 6.61 5.79
CA LEU A 145 2.86 6.22 4.37
C LEU A 145 3.55 4.87 4.12
N VAL A 146 2.90 4.03 3.31
CA VAL A 146 3.54 2.92 2.60
C VAL A 146 3.59 3.29 1.12
N LEU A 147 4.80 3.43 0.56
CA LEU A 147 4.99 3.96 -0.79
C LEU A 147 5.70 2.94 -1.69
N CYS A 148 5.01 2.51 -2.75
CA CYS A 148 5.56 1.55 -3.70
C CYS A 148 6.48 2.19 -4.75
N ALA A 149 7.45 1.40 -5.21
CA ALA A 149 8.24 1.70 -6.41
C ALA A 149 7.35 1.57 -7.65
N HIS A 150 6.93 2.69 -8.21
CA HIS A 150 6.04 2.72 -9.37
C HIS A 150 6.52 3.68 -10.45
N SER A 151 6.30 3.31 -11.73
CA SER A 151 6.54 4.19 -12.88
C SER A 151 5.40 4.07 -13.90
N LYS A 152 4.84 5.22 -14.32
CA LYS A 152 3.89 5.29 -15.43
C LYS A 152 4.56 5.00 -16.79
N LYS A 153 5.88 5.20 -16.88
CA LYS A 153 6.66 4.94 -18.10
C LYS A 153 7.31 3.56 -18.03
N PRO A 154 7.44 2.84 -19.16
CA PRO A 154 8.17 1.57 -19.19
C PRO A 154 9.60 1.72 -18.71
N VAL A 155 10.07 0.75 -17.95
CA VAL A 155 11.44 0.69 -17.42
C VAL A 155 12.28 -0.22 -18.32
N LYS A 156 13.34 0.32 -18.91
CA LYS A 156 14.22 -0.43 -19.85
C LYS A 156 15.19 -1.36 -19.13
N ARG A 157 15.73 -0.93 -18.00
CA ARG A 157 16.65 -1.71 -17.15
C ARG A 157 16.01 -1.92 -15.79
N ASN A 158 15.82 -3.14 -15.44
CA ASN A 158 15.16 -3.52 -14.21
C ASN A 158 16.17 -4.03 -13.20
N ASN A 159 16.80 -3.13 -12.51
CA ASN A 159 17.80 -3.40 -11.48
C ASN A 159 17.47 -2.67 -10.17
N ILE A 160 18.23 -2.98 -9.14
CA ILE A 160 18.11 -2.36 -7.81
C ILE A 160 18.22 -0.83 -7.89
N ALA A 161 19.13 -0.30 -8.72
CA ALA A 161 19.32 1.14 -8.88
C ALA A 161 18.05 1.83 -9.40
N LYS A 162 17.33 1.21 -10.35
CA LYS A 162 16.05 1.76 -10.85
C LYS A 162 14.95 1.70 -9.81
N THR A 163 14.87 0.63 -9.06
CA THR A 163 13.92 0.55 -7.93
C THR A 163 14.21 1.66 -6.90
N ARG A 164 15.48 1.86 -6.53
CA ARG A 164 15.89 2.98 -5.63
C ARG A 164 15.49 4.35 -6.19
N GLU A 165 15.72 4.59 -7.48
CA GLU A 165 15.34 5.84 -8.14
C GLU A 165 13.84 6.09 -8.02
N LEU A 166 13.00 5.06 -8.27
CA LEU A 166 11.54 5.18 -8.19
C LEU A 166 11.05 5.42 -6.75
N LEU A 167 11.66 4.76 -5.77
CA LEU A 167 11.39 4.99 -4.36
C LEU A 167 11.83 6.38 -3.92
N LYS A 168 13.00 6.84 -4.38
CA LYS A 168 13.46 8.22 -4.11
C LYS A 168 12.47 9.27 -4.63
N GLN A 169 11.92 9.09 -5.83
CA GLN A 169 10.89 9.98 -6.37
C GLN A 169 9.66 10.05 -5.45
N SER A 170 9.20 8.92 -4.91
CA SER A 170 8.08 8.88 -3.95
C SER A 170 8.44 9.57 -2.63
N LEU A 171 9.67 9.37 -2.13
CA LEU A 171 10.17 10.07 -0.94
C LEU A 171 10.25 11.58 -1.13
N ASP A 172 10.70 12.03 -2.31
CA ASP A 172 10.80 13.46 -2.61
C ASP A 172 9.40 14.11 -2.65
N LEU A 173 8.39 13.41 -3.18
CA LEU A 173 6.99 13.84 -3.15
C LEU A 173 6.43 13.90 -1.71
N ALA A 174 6.65 12.86 -0.91
CA ALA A 174 6.22 12.83 0.49
C ALA A 174 6.88 13.95 1.30
N LYS A 175 8.18 14.20 1.08
CA LYS A 175 8.91 15.30 1.71
C LYS A 175 8.33 16.66 1.31
N ALA A 176 8.00 16.85 0.03
CA ALA A 176 7.37 18.09 -0.44
C ALA A 176 6.00 18.32 0.20
N ALA A 177 5.28 17.25 0.55
CA ALA A 177 4.02 17.29 1.30
C ALA A 177 4.23 17.45 2.83
N GLY A 178 5.46 17.60 3.31
CA GLY A 178 5.77 17.80 4.73
C GLY A 178 5.84 16.53 5.58
N ILE A 179 5.79 15.33 4.97
CA ILE A 179 5.85 14.09 5.72
C ILE A 179 7.27 13.80 6.21
N SER A 180 7.37 13.50 7.50
CA SER A 180 8.63 13.03 8.09
C SER A 180 9.02 11.66 7.54
N LYS A 181 10.30 11.46 7.21
CA LYS A 181 10.83 10.14 6.84
C LYS A 181 10.55 9.05 7.89
N LYS A 182 10.42 9.45 9.14
CA LYS A 182 10.12 8.56 10.27
C LYS A 182 8.73 7.93 10.20
N ASN A 183 7.85 8.42 9.32
CA ASN A 183 6.50 7.94 9.11
C ASN A 183 6.32 7.30 7.72
N ILE A 184 7.42 6.88 7.07
CA ILE A 184 7.37 6.31 5.71
C ILE A 184 8.01 4.93 5.68
N VAL A 185 7.29 3.97 5.12
CA VAL A 185 7.78 2.65 4.73
C VAL A 185 7.84 2.59 3.19
N LEU A 186 8.92 2.01 2.66
CA LEU A 186 9.12 1.86 1.23
C LEU A 186 8.87 0.42 0.79
N ASP A 187 8.05 0.25 -0.23
CA ASP A 187 7.74 -1.04 -0.85
C ASP A 187 8.42 -1.15 -2.22
N PRO A 188 9.27 -2.15 -2.44
CA PRO A 188 9.93 -2.36 -3.73
C PRO A 188 8.99 -2.83 -4.84
N ALA A 189 7.69 -2.98 -4.56
CA ALA A 189 6.65 -3.41 -5.49
C ALA A 189 6.89 -4.83 -6.06
N ILE A 190 7.10 -5.80 -5.17
CA ILE A 190 7.18 -7.22 -5.54
C ILE A 190 5.85 -7.64 -6.17
N GLY A 191 5.90 -8.25 -7.36
CA GLY A 191 4.72 -8.66 -8.10
C GLY A 191 4.10 -7.59 -9.00
N PHE A 192 4.54 -6.33 -8.94
CA PHE A 192 3.95 -5.21 -9.68
C PHE A 192 4.79 -4.69 -10.85
N PHE A 193 5.92 -5.30 -11.10
CA PHE A 193 6.68 -5.09 -12.35
C PHE A 193 6.33 -6.20 -13.32
N ARG A 194 5.76 -5.88 -14.49
CA ARG A 194 5.24 -6.87 -15.46
C ARG A 194 5.55 -6.48 -16.90
N ARG A 195 5.65 -7.47 -17.78
CA ARG A 195 5.78 -7.23 -19.24
C ARG A 195 4.48 -6.70 -19.84
N SER A 196 3.36 -7.20 -19.35
CA SER A 196 2.00 -6.81 -19.76
C SER A 196 1.08 -6.81 -18.55
N GLY A 197 -0.01 -6.09 -18.65
CA GLY A 197 -1.02 -6.02 -17.60
C GLY A 197 -2.14 -5.05 -17.97
N ASN A 198 -3.18 -5.04 -17.15
CA ASN A 198 -4.31 -4.15 -17.25
C ASN A 198 -4.21 -3.03 -16.21
N GLY A 199 -4.72 -1.86 -16.54
CA GLY A 199 -4.76 -0.71 -15.64
C GLY A 199 -3.41 0.00 -15.44
N PRO A 200 -3.40 1.07 -14.64
CA PRO A 200 -2.24 1.96 -14.49
C PRO A 200 -1.34 1.61 -13.29
N PHE A 201 -1.64 0.55 -12.52
CA PHE A 201 -1.03 0.30 -11.21
C PHE A 201 0.14 -0.68 -11.22
N PHE A 202 0.70 -0.96 -12.38
CA PHE A 202 1.92 -1.75 -12.49
C PHE A 202 2.99 -0.98 -13.30
N THR A 203 4.25 -1.33 -13.08
CA THR A 203 5.36 -0.79 -13.87
C THR A 203 5.69 -1.74 -15.02
N LYS A 204 5.56 -1.25 -16.26
CA LYS A 204 5.89 -2.06 -17.45
C LYS A 204 7.41 -2.23 -17.57
N ILE A 205 7.84 -3.47 -17.78
CA ILE A 205 9.25 -3.85 -18.00
C ILE A 205 9.39 -4.77 -19.20
N ASN A 206 10.59 -4.81 -19.79
CA ASN A 206 10.91 -5.71 -20.91
C ASN A 206 11.69 -6.96 -20.47
N SER A 207 12.22 -6.97 -19.25
CA SER A 207 12.96 -8.09 -18.66
C SER A 207 12.03 -9.10 -17.96
N ASP A 208 12.62 -10.19 -17.47
CA ASP A 208 11.89 -11.13 -16.61
C ASP A 208 11.57 -10.47 -15.27
N TRP A 209 10.30 -10.50 -14.90
CA TRP A 209 9.82 -9.89 -13.65
C TRP A 209 10.07 -10.79 -12.44
N VAL A 210 10.10 -12.12 -12.62
CA VAL A 210 10.38 -13.07 -11.53
C VAL A 210 11.84 -12.92 -11.10
N GLU A 211 12.76 -12.89 -12.09
CA GLU A 211 14.18 -12.65 -11.84
C GLU A 211 14.40 -11.31 -11.11
N ARG A 212 13.70 -10.27 -11.55
CA ARG A 212 13.74 -8.97 -10.85
C ARG A 212 13.30 -9.08 -9.40
N ASP A 213 12.17 -9.72 -9.15
CA ASP A 213 11.63 -9.80 -7.79
C ASP A 213 12.55 -10.62 -6.88
N LEU A 214 13.11 -11.72 -7.38
CA LEU A 214 14.13 -12.50 -6.67
C LEU A 214 15.39 -11.68 -6.38
N LEU A 215 15.90 -10.93 -7.37
CA LEU A 215 17.04 -10.04 -7.20
C LEU A 215 16.80 -9.00 -6.10
N ILE A 216 15.62 -8.40 -6.08
CA ILE A 216 15.25 -7.43 -5.04
C ILE A 216 15.21 -8.09 -3.66
N LEU A 217 14.55 -9.24 -3.52
CA LEU A 217 14.45 -9.96 -2.25
C LEU A 217 15.82 -10.34 -1.69
N GLN A 218 16.74 -10.80 -2.55
CA GLN A 218 18.11 -11.13 -2.17
C GLN A 218 18.94 -9.91 -1.73
N ASN A 219 18.57 -8.73 -2.18
CA ASN A 219 19.36 -7.51 -2.04
C ASN A 219 18.59 -6.35 -1.35
N LEU A 220 17.62 -6.64 -0.51
CA LEU A 220 16.80 -5.63 0.19
C LEU A 220 17.66 -4.58 0.91
N ARG A 221 18.83 -4.97 1.46
CA ARG A 221 19.75 -4.05 2.15
C ARG A 221 20.27 -2.94 1.25
N LEU A 222 20.35 -3.16 -0.06
CA LEU A 222 20.82 -2.16 -1.03
C LEU A 222 19.74 -1.11 -1.38
N LEU A 223 18.52 -1.29 -0.92
CA LEU A 223 17.43 -0.33 -1.12
C LEU A 223 17.32 0.72 0.01
N LYS A 224 18.12 0.53 1.06
CA LYS A 224 18.26 1.51 2.17
C LYS A 224 18.90 2.82 1.68
#